data_69689de844852542fe5330da64ba2a1c
#
_entry.id   69689de844852542fe5330da64ba2a1c
#
_cell.length_a   1.000
_cell.length_b   1.000
_cell.length_c   1.000
_cell.angle_alpha   90.00
_cell.angle_beta   90.00
_cell.angle_gamma   90.00
#
_symmetry.space_group_name_H-M   'P 1'
#
loop_
_entity.id
_entity.type
_entity.pdbx_description
1 polymer ?
#
loop_
_entity_poly.entity_id
_entity_poly.type
_entity_poly.pdbx_seq_one_letter_code
_entity_poly.pdbx_strand_id
1 'polypeptide(L)'
;MTKICLVPKLDGLGGMVSFEAKFIHGLDARGIPHTFDLNDPEITAVLVIGGTRHLRALRRAKGRGARIVQRLNGMNWLHKVEKTPLRAAWRASANNTLLAFIRRRLADRIVYQSAFSQSWWDREYGPPNKPTQVTHNGVDLQSYSPDGPGDRPADRCRILLVEGHLTGGYARGLETAVRMASAVQTEHKLPVELMVVGDVSAEIKSRAQALAPDLPITWQGVVPRDAIPALDRAAHMLFSADLNAACPNSVIEALACGLPVVAYDTGALAELVRDGAGEVIPYGADYWRLEDPVIPPLAAACVRVLQDNPHYRLAARQRAEAALGLDAMIEAYLKALVD
;
A
#
# COMPACT_ATOMS: atom_id res chain seq x y z
N MET A 1 -26.09 14.85 15.67
CA MET A 1 -25.37 14.64 14.40
C MET A 1 -23.99 14.07 14.73
N THR A 2 -23.52 13.12 13.95
CA THR A 2 -22.17 12.57 14.15
C THR A 2 -21.14 13.55 13.59
N LYS A 3 -20.20 14.03 14.42
CA LYS A 3 -19.04 14.83 13.99
C LYS A 3 -17.76 14.04 14.26
N ILE A 4 -16.95 13.85 13.25
CA ILE A 4 -15.77 12.98 13.30
C ILE A 4 -14.51 13.82 13.39
N CYS A 5 -13.64 13.52 14.35
CA CYS A 5 -12.31 14.09 14.44
C CYS A 5 -11.27 13.13 13.83
N LEU A 6 -10.44 13.65 12.92
CA LEU A 6 -9.32 12.88 12.34
C LEU A 6 -8.00 13.33 12.97
N VAL A 7 -7.17 12.39 13.41
CA VAL A 7 -5.86 12.72 14.00
C VAL A 7 -4.80 11.64 13.67
N PRO A 8 -3.56 12.08 13.47
CA PRO A 8 -3.12 13.46 13.29
C PRO A 8 -3.58 14.01 11.93
N LYS A 9 -3.59 15.32 11.74
CA LYS A 9 -3.63 15.92 10.39
C LYS A 9 -2.33 15.56 9.69
N LEU A 10 -2.44 15.02 8.48
CA LEU A 10 -1.30 14.49 7.75
C LEU A 10 -0.92 15.40 6.58
N ASP A 11 0.37 15.59 6.38
CA ASP A 11 0.94 16.38 5.30
C ASP A 11 1.96 15.55 4.50
N GLY A 12 2.21 15.95 3.24
CA GLY A 12 3.20 15.32 2.36
C GLY A 12 2.63 14.22 1.47
N LEU A 13 3.43 13.19 1.20
CA LEU A 13 3.12 12.07 0.31
C LEU A 13 3.06 10.76 1.10
N GLY A 14 2.32 9.79 0.59
CA GLY A 14 2.29 8.42 1.12
C GLY A 14 0.90 7.89 1.44
N GLY A 15 0.84 6.62 1.81
CA GLY A 15 -0.42 5.87 1.96
C GLY A 15 -1.36 6.41 3.03
N MET A 16 -0.85 6.95 4.14
CA MET A 16 -1.68 7.54 5.19
C MET A 16 -2.31 8.87 4.76
N VAL A 17 -1.55 9.72 4.06
CA VAL A 17 -2.06 11.00 3.49
C VAL A 17 -3.12 10.71 2.43
N SER A 18 -2.87 9.70 1.58
CA SER A 18 -3.86 9.25 0.60
C SER A 18 -5.15 8.77 1.25
N PHE A 19 -5.05 7.99 2.30
CA PHE A 19 -6.21 7.51 3.05
C PHE A 19 -7.01 8.68 3.66
N GLU A 20 -6.33 9.62 4.35
CA GLU A 20 -6.98 10.78 4.97
C GLU A 20 -7.76 11.59 3.93
N ALA A 21 -7.14 11.91 2.79
CA ALA A 21 -7.79 12.67 1.72
C ALA A 21 -9.01 11.93 1.14
N LYS A 22 -8.89 10.63 0.87
CA LYS A 22 -9.99 9.78 0.39
C LYS A 22 -11.13 9.70 1.42
N PHE A 23 -10.80 9.59 2.70
CA PHE A 23 -11.79 9.49 3.77
C PHE A 23 -12.53 10.81 3.97
N ILE A 24 -11.82 11.96 3.97
CA ILE A 24 -12.42 13.30 4.03
C ILE A 24 -13.38 13.49 2.85
N HIS A 25 -12.94 13.21 1.62
CA HIS A 25 -13.79 13.29 0.45
C HIS A 25 -15.08 12.47 0.62
N GLY A 26 -14.97 11.27 1.18
CA GLY A 26 -16.13 10.42 1.45
C GLY A 26 -17.05 10.96 2.56
N LEU A 27 -16.53 11.66 3.57
CA LEU A 27 -17.31 12.35 4.58
C LEU A 27 -18.07 13.54 3.98
N ASP A 28 -17.39 14.35 3.18
CA ASP A 28 -17.97 15.53 2.52
C ASP A 28 -19.09 15.13 1.57
N ALA A 29 -18.90 14.10 0.76
CA ALA A 29 -19.93 13.55 -0.14
C ALA A 29 -21.18 13.08 0.60
N ARG A 30 -21.09 12.73 1.88
CA ARG A 30 -22.19 12.30 2.75
C ARG A 30 -22.72 13.39 3.69
N GLY A 31 -22.18 14.61 3.60
CA GLY A 31 -22.53 15.73 4.48
C GLY A 31 -22.20 15.46 5.96
N ILE A 32 -21.20 14.62 6.25
CA ILE A 32 -20.77 14.29 7.60
C ILE A 32 -19.70 15.30 8.05
N PRO A 33 -20.00 16.16 9.06
CA PRO A 33 -19.05 17.16 9.54
C PRO A 33 -17.83 16.50 10.16
N HIS A 34 -16.65 17.07 9.86
CA HIS A 34 -15.38 16.59 10.39
C HIS A 34 -14.50 17.74 10.90
N THR A 35 -13.49 17.42 11.70
CA THR A 35 -12.54 18.36 12.28
C THR A 35 -11.19 17.67 12.53
N PHE A 36 -10.15 18.45 12.79
CA PHE A 36 -8.85 17.98 13.27
C PHE A 36 -8.59 18.40 14.73
N ASP A 37 -9.52 19.12 15.36
CA ASP A 37 -9.38 19.58 16.75
C ASP A 37 -10.01 18.59 17.73
N LEU A 38 -9.18 17.89 18.49
CA LEU A 38 -9.60 16.97 19.57
C LEU A 38 -10.31 17.71 20.73
N ASN A 39 -10.23 19.02 20.85
CA ASN A 39 -10.89 19.79 21.89
C ASN A 39 -12.29 20.25 21.50
N ASP A 40 -12.67 20.13 20.24
CA ASP A 40 -14.01 20.44 19.76
C ASP A 40 -15.05 19.67 20.62
N PRO A 41 -16.00 20.35 21.28
CA PRO A 41 -16.95 19.70 22.17
C PRO A 41 -18.02 18.85 21.47
N GLU A 42 -18.21 19.06 20.16
CA GLU A 42 -19.25 18.38 19.38
C GLU A 42 -18.80 17.05 18.77
N ILE A 43 -17.51 16.68 18.92
CA ILE A 43 -17.02 15.41 18.38
C ILE A 43 -17.67 14.21 19.08
N THR A 44 -18.20 13.30 18.30
CA THR A 44 -18.80 12.05 18.77
C THR A 44 -17.89 10.86 18.54
N ALA A 45 -16.97 10.96 17.57
CA ALA A 45 -16.01 9.93 17.25
C ALA A 45 -14.65 10.50 16.84
N VAL A 46 -13.59 9.75 17.07
CA VAL A 46 -12.21 10.10 16.66
C VAL A 46 -11.63 8.95 15.86
N LEU A 47 -11.19 9.23 14.65
CA LEU A 47 -10.37 8.32 13.85
C LEU A 47 -8.89 8.65 14.04
N VAL A 48 -8.17 7.77 14.73
CA VAL A 48 -6.72 7.88 14.90
C VAL A 48 -6.04 7.14 13.74
N ILE A 49 -5.43 7.88 12.81
CA ILE A 49 -4.72 7.34 11.66
C ILE A 49 -3.29 6.98 12.09
N GLY A 50 -3.05 5.70 12.37
CA GLY A 50 -1.81 5.24 13.00
C GLY A 50 -1.75 5.63 14.47
N GLY A 51 -1.15 6.77 14.78
CA GLY A 51 -1.00 7.27 16.14
C GLY A 51 -0.94 8.78 16.25
N THR A 52 -1.10 9.30 17.46
CA THR A 52 -0.97 10.72 17.77
C THR A 52 -0.21 10.94 19.07
N ARG A 53 0.55 12.02 19.16
CA ARG A 53 1.21 12.45 20.40
C ARG A 53 0.28 13.21 21.35
N HIS A 54 -0.90 13.62 20.89
CA HIS A 54 -1.89 14.36 21.68
C HIS A 54 -2.71 13.46 22.63
N LEU A 55 -2.02 12.59 23.38
CA LEU A 55 -2.66 11.56 24.23
C LEU A 55 -3.59 12.15 25.30
N ARG A 56 -3.23 13.31 25.87
CA ARG A 56 -4.08 13.98 26.88
C ARG A 56 -5.39 14.48 26.26
N ALA A 57 -5.33 15.05 25.06
CA ALA A 57 -6.52 15.51 24.35
C ALA A 57 -7.39 14.33 23.91
N LEU A 58 -6.78 13.23 23.43
CA LEU A 58 -7.48 12.02 23.08
C LEU A 58 -8.20 11.40 24.28
N ARG A 59 -7.56 11.37 25.47
CA ARG A 59 -8.21 10.92 26.71
C ARG A 59 -9.38 11.80 27.12
N ARG A 60 -9.26 13.15 26.99
CA ARG A 60 -10.34 14.08 27.26
C ARG A 60 -11.52 13.88 26.31
N ALA A 61 -11.27 13.70 25.01
CA ALA A 61 -12.31 13.39 24.03
C ALA A 61 -13.05 12.10 24.41
N LYS A 62 -12.32 11.05 24.74
CA LYS A 62 -12.89 9.80 25.24
C LYS A 62 -13.72 10.01 26.53
N GLY A 63 -13.22 10.79 27.48
CA GLY A 63 -13.94 11.11 28.74
C GLY A 63 -15.24 11.91 28.51
N ARG A 64 -15.36 12.62 27.38
CA ARG A 64 -16.60 13.29 26.94
C ARG A 64 -17.56 12.35 26.19
N GLY A 65 -17.20 11.08 26.02
CA GLY A 65 -18.03 10.08 25.33
C GLY A 65 -17.69 9.86 23.85
N ALA A 66 -16.66 10.53 23.32
CA ALA A 66 -16.26 10.29 21.94
C ALA A 66 -15.66 8.87 21.80
N ARG A 67 -16.14 8.12 20.81
CA ARG A 67 -15.60 6.80 20.45
C ARG A 67 -14.24 6.95 19.77
N ILE A 68 -13.25 6.20 20.21
CA ILE A 68 -11.91 6.22 19.63
C ILE A 68 -11.71 4.98 18.76
N VAL A 69 -11.58 5.19 17.46
CA VAL A 69 -11.23 4.13 16.50
C VAL A 69 -9.79 4.36 16.02
N GLN A 70 -8.95 3.34 16.14
CA GLN A 70 -7.58 3.41 15.64
C GLN A 70 -7.44 2.61 14.36
N ARG A 71 -6.98 3.26 13.28
CA ARG A 71 -6.56 2.61 12.04
C ARG A 71 -5.08 2.26 12.14
N LEU A 72 -4.75 0.99 11.93
CA LEU A 72 -3.37 0.50 11.96
C LEU A 72 -2.95 -0.07 10.61
N ASN A 73 -1.81 0.42 10.15
CA ASN A 73 -1.03 -0.12 9.05
C ASN A 73 0.10 -1.03 9.59
N GLY A 74 1.13 -1.28 8.79
CA GLY A 74 2.34 -1.98 9.23
C GLY A 74 3.10 -1.23 10.34
N MET A 75 4.16 -1.86 10.81
CA MET A 75 5.08 -1.29 11.81
C MET A 75 6.41 -0.88 11.17
N ASN A 76 7.13 0.01 11.83
CA ASN A 76 8.54 0.24 11.50
C ASN A 76 9.36 -0.99 11.90
N TRP A 77 10.03 -1.62 10.96
CA TRP A 77 10.79 -2.86 11.20
C TRP A 77 12.20 -2.86 10.63
N LEU A 78 12.45 -2.13 9.53
CA LEU A 78 13.74 -2.11 8.84
C LEU A 78 14.91 -1.77 9.76
N HIS A 79 14.70 -0.91 10.76
CA HIS A 79 15.70 -0.54 11.75
C HIS A 79 16.17 -1.71 12.64
N LYS A 80 15.48 -2.86 12.63
CA LYS A 80 15.88 -4.07 13.34
C LYS A 80 16.82 -4.94 12.52
N VAL A 81 16.86 -4.77 11.20
CA VAL A 81 17.60 -5.62 10.26
C VAL A 81 18.62 -4.87 9.41
N GLU A 82 18.47 -3.58 9.24
CA GLU A 82 19.43 -2.71 8.54
C GLU A 82 20.20 -1.83 9.51
N LYS A 83 21.44 -1.48 9.12
CA LYS A 83 22.25 -0.50 9.86
C LYS A 83 21.56 0.86 9.81
N THR A 84 20.89 1.21 10.89
CA THR A 84 20.16 2.48 11.03
C THR A 84 20.81 3.32 12.14
N PRO A 85 20.96 4.65 11.97
CA PRO A 85 21.44 5.52 13.03
C PRO A 85 20.64 5.34 14.33
N LEU A 86 21.30 5.25 15.49
CA LEU A 86 20.67 4.94 16.78
C LEU A 86 19.44 5.83 17.09
N ARG A 87 19.51 7.12 16.77
CA ARG A 87 18.40 8.05 16.97
C ARG A 87 17.18 7.70 16.12
N ALA A 88 17.39 7.26 14.88
CA ALA A 88 16.32 6.85 13.96
C ALA A 88 15.71 5.52 14.40
N ALA A 89 16.54 4.55 14.79
CA ALA A 89 16.10 3.27 15.34
C ALA A 89 15.27 3.45 16.61
N TRP A 90 15.74 4.28 17.56
CA TRP A 90 14.99 4.61 18.78
C TRP A 90 13.64 5.29 18.45
N ARG A 91 13.62 6.25 17.52
CA ARG A 91 12.40 6.93 17.09
C ARG A 91 11.40 5.94 16.48
N ALA A 92 11.86 5.01 15.63
CA ALA A 92 11.02 3.98 15.03
C ALA A 92 10.39 3.07 16.08
N SER A 93 11.19 2.59 17.05
CA SER A 93 10.72 1.77 18.17
C SER A 93 9.74 2.52 19.09
N ALA A 94 10.08 3.77 19.44
CA ALA A 94 9.19 4.62 20.26
C ALA A 94 7.85 4.89 19.57
N ASN A 95 7.86 5.07 18.23
CA ASN A 95 6.63 5.21 17.47
C ASN A 95 5.78 3.95 17.52
N ASN A 96 6.36 2.77 17.29
CA ASN A 96 5.63 1.50 17.41
C ASN A 96 5.02 1.33 18.81
N THR A 97 5.78 1.67 19.87
CA THR A 97 5.29 1.61 21.27
C THR A 97 4.14 2.58 21.52
N LEU A 98 4.20 3.79 20.94
CA LEU A 98 3.11 4.77 21.02
C LEU A 98 1.83 4.24 20.37
N LEU A 99 1.95 3.66 19.17
CA LEU A 99 0.81 3.07 18.48
C LEU A 99 0.22 1.90 19.28
N ALA A 100 1.07 1.02 19.81
CA ALA A 100 0.66 -0.09 20.67
C ALA A 100 -0.04 0.39 21.95
N PHE A 101 0.44 1.48 22.56
CA PHE A 101 -0.20 2.09 23.72
C PHE A 101 -1.62 2.57 23.40
N ILE A 102 -1.82 3.29 22.31
CA ILE A 102 -3.15 3.74 21.86
C ILE A 102 -4.04 2.53 21.60
N ARG A 103 -3.53 1.53 20.88
CA ARG A 103 -4.21 0.27 20.57
C ARG A 103 -4.72 -0.42 21.84
N ARG A 104 -3.91 -0.51 22.88
CA ARG A 104 -4.26 -1.26 24.10
C ARG A 104 -5.10 -0.45 25.10
N ARG A 105 -4.84 0.87 25.23
CA ARG A 105 -5.35 1.69 26.33
C ARG A 105 -6.41 2.71 25.94
N LEU A 106 -6.37 3.25 24.74
CA LEU A 106 -7.21 4.39 24.37
C LEU A 106 -8.27 4.04 23.31
N ALA A 107 -7.91 3.28 22.29
CA ALA A 107 -8.87 2.87 21.27
C ALA A 107 -10.01 2.02 21.85
N ASP A 108 -11.22 2.21 21.36
CA ASP A 108 -12.41 1.39 21.65
C ASP A 108 -12.56 0.29 20.61
N ARG A 109 -12.17 0.58 19.35
CA ARG A 109 -12.15 -0.37 18.25
C ARG A 109 -10.88 -0.17 17.44
N ILE A 110 -10.40 -1.24 16.78
CA ILE A 110 -9.20 -1.21 15.94
C ILE A 110 -9.56 -1.69 14.55
N VAL A 111 -9.14 -0.92 13.54
CA VAL A 111 -9.27 -1.25 12.13
C VAL A 111 -7.88 -1.50 11.58
N TYR A 112 -7.60 -2.74 11.19
CA TYR A 112 -6.38 -3.10 10.50
C TYR A 112 -6.57 -3.02 8.99
N GLN A 113 -5.53 -2.63 8.27
CA GLN A 113 -5.58 -2.51 6.81
C GLN A 113 -5.59 -3.87 6.09
N SER A 114 -5.18 -4.94 6.78
CA SER A 114 -5.10 -6.30 6.25
C SER A 114 -5.05 -7.31 7.38
N ALA A 115 -5.34 -8.57 7.10
CA ALA A 115 -5.14 -9.67 8.03
C ALA A 115 -3.65 -9.86 8.36
N PHE A 116 -2.76 -9.63 7.38
CA PHE A 116 -1.32 -9.56 7.62
C PHE A 116 -0.97 -8.50 8.67
N SER A 117 -1.47 -7.27 8.53
CA SER A 117 -1.24 -6.21 9.51
C SER A 117 -1.75 -6.58 10.89
N GLN A 118 -2.95 -7.17 10.99
CA GLN A 118 -3.49 -7.66 12.25
C GLN A 118 -2.58 -8.71 12.88
N SER A 119 -2.21 -9.75 12.13
CA SER A 119 -1.35 -10.84 12.59
C SER A 119 0.01 -10.33 13.05
N TRP A 120 0.56 -9.35 12.35
CA TRP A 120 1.83 -8.73 12.72
C TRP A 120 1.74 -7.98 14.04
N TRP A 121 0.71 -7.15 14.24
CA TRP A 121 0.46 -6.45 15.50
C TRP A 121 0.20 -7.41 16.67
N ASP A 122 -0.55 -8.50 16.42
CA ASP A 122 -0.86 -9.50 17.42
C ASP A 122 0.38 -10.32 17.83
N ARG A 123 1.26 -10.61 16.88
CA ARG A 123 2.54 -11.28 17.14
C ARG A 123 3.47 -10.43 18.01
N GLU A 124 3.61 -9.13 17.72
CA GLU A 124 4.59 -8.26 18.41
C GLU A 124 4.07 -7.72 19.75
N TYR A 125 2.76 -7.50 19.89
CA TYR A 125 2.17 -6.84 21.05
C TYR A 125 1.02 -7.62 21.70
N GLY A 126 0.73 -8.82 21.25
CA GLY A 126 -0.40 -9.65 21.69
C GLY A 126 -1.75 -9.15 21.14
N PRO A 127 -2.77 -9.99 21.08
CA PRO A 127 -4.11 -9.62 20.65
C PRO A 127 -4.74 -8.60 21.60
N PRO A 128 -5.50 -7.61 21.11
CA PRO A 128 -6.20 -6.66 21.96
C PRO A 128 -7.49 -7.28 22.50
N ASN A 129 -7.85 -6.95 23.73
CA ASN A 129 -9.16 -7.30 24.28
C ASN A 129 -10.21 -6.23 23.89
N LYS A 130 -10.45 -6.07 22.58
CA LYS A 130 -11.36 -5.06 21.99
C LYS A 130 -11.84 -5.53 20.62
N PRO A 131 -12.97 -5.01 20.14
CA PRO A 131 -13.41 -5.29 18.76
C PRO A 131 -12.36 -4.88 17.74
N THR A 132 -12.10 -5.78 16.81
CA THR A 132 -11.19 -5.57 15.68
C THR A 132 -11.91 -5.86 14.37
N GLN A 133 -11.47 -5.21 13.30
CA GLN A 133 -11.89 -5.54 11.95
C GLN A 133 -10.73 -5.32 10.97
N VAL A 134 -10.79 -6.00 9.84
CA VAL A 134 -9.91 -5.77 8.70
C VAL A 134 -10.69 -4.97 7.67
N THR A 135 -10.09 -3.86 7.20
CA THR A 135 -10.66 -3.04 6.13
C THR A 135 -9.52 -2.58 5.23
N HIS A 136 -9.45 -3.13 4.03
CA HIS A 136 -8.46 -2.73 3.03
C HIS A 136 -8.64 -1.25 2.63
N ASN A 137 -7.59 -0.64 2.10
CA ASN A 137 -7.72 0.65 1.46
C ASN A 137 -8.67 0.55 0.26
N GLY A 138 -9.38 1.64 -0.01
CA GLY A 138 -10.26 1.74 -1.16
C GLY A 138 -9.70 2.65 -2.25
N VAL A 139 -10.22 2.45 -3.47
CA VAL A 139 -9.95 3.27 -4.64
C VAL A 139 -11.24 3.70 -5.30
N ASP A 140 -11.27 4.92 -5.83
CA ASP A 140 -12.40 5.36 -6.66
C ASP A 140 -12.39 4.61 -8.00
N LEU A 141 -13.36 3.72 -8.17
CA LEU A 141 -13.46 2.84 -9.32
C LEU A 141 -13.91 3.56 -10.62
N GLN A 142 -14.31 4.84 -10.53
CA GLN A 142 -14.60 5.66 -11.71
C GLN A 142 -13.33 6.31 -12.24
N SER A 143 -12.55 6.94 -11.37
CA SER A 143 -11.27 7.56 -11.73
C SER A 143 -10.21 6.52 -12.10
N TYR A 144 -10.18 5.40 -11.38
CA TYR A 144 -9.32 4.25 -11.65
C TYR A 144 -10.15 3.16 -12.35
N SER A 145 -10.11 3.16 -13.67
CA SER A 145 -10.85 2.20 -14.50
C SER A 145 -10.01 1.73 -15.69
N PRO A 146 -10.34 0.61 -16.32
CA PRO A 146 -9.69 0.15 -17.54
C PRO A 146 -9.87 1.12 -18.72
N ASP A 147 -10.91 1.96 -18.66
CA ASP A 147 -11.28 2.88 -19.72
C ASP A 147 -10.52 4.21 -19.60
N GLY A 148 -10.07 4.74 -20.74
CA GLY A 148 -9.39 6.02 -20.82
C GLY A 148 -8.01 5.95 -21.47
N PRO A 149 -7.24 7.05 -21.46
CA PRO A 149 -5.93 7.10 -22.11
C PRO A 149 -4.93 6.14 -21.47
N GLY A 150 -4.07 5.56 -22.30
CA GLY A 150 -3.00 4.64 -21.88
C GLY A 150 -2.54 3.77 -23.04
N ASP A 151 -1.49 4.21 -23.75
CA ASP A 151 -0.97 3.49 -24.91
C ASP A 151 0.05 2.45 -24.47
N ARG A 152 -0.31 1.18 -24.62
CA ARG A 152 0.59 0.05 -24.43
C ARG A 152 1.43 -0.19 -25.69
N PRO A 153 2.76 -0.39 -25.56
CA PRO A 153 3.56 -0.76 -26.70
C PRO A 153 3.10 -2.10 -27.31
N ALA A 154 3.09 -2.19 -28.63
CA ALA A 154 2.69 -3.41 -29.34
C ALA A 154 3.87 -4.37 -29.59
N ASP A 155 5.10 -3.85 -29.55
CA ASP A 155 6.34 -4.57 -29.87
C ASP A 155 7.03 -5.18 -28.65
N ARG A 156 6.60 -4.83 -27.45
CA ARG A 156 7.15 -5.30 -26.18
C ARG A 156 6.13 -5.23 -25.05
N CYS A 157 6.36 -5.97 -23.97
CA CYS A 157 5.54 -5.89 -22.80
C CYS A 157 6.12 -4.88 -21.79
N ARG A 158 5.32 -3.94 -21.32
CA ARG A 158 5.69 -2.97 -20.30
C ARG A 158 5.35 -3.48 -18.92
N ILE A 159 6.38 -3.64 -18.09
CA ILE A 159 6.27 -3.93 -16.66
C ILE A 159 6.34 -2.61 -15.91
N LEU A 160 5.37 -2.32 -15.07
CA LEU A 160 5.28 -1.09 -14.29
C LEU A 160 5.72 -1.35 -12.84
N LEU A 161 6.48 -0.40 -12.28
CA LEU A 161 6.80 -0.32 -10.85
C LEU A 161 6.44 1.08 -10.37
N VAL A 162 5.57 1.18 -9.35
CA VAL A 162 5.11 2.46 -8.78
C VAL A 162 5.39 2.49 -7.30
N GLU A 163 6.31 3.38 -6.89
CA GLU A 163 6.63 3.64 -5.48
C GLU A 163 6.89 5.12 -5.25
N GLY A 164 6.53 5.66 -4.09
CA GLY A 164 6.77 7.07 -3.80
C GLY A 164 8.25 7.44 -3.75
N HIS A 165 9.05 6.60 -3.08
CA HIS A 165 10.50 6.75 -2.95
C HIS A 165 11.18 5.39 -3.05
N LEU A 166 12.11 5.25 -3.98
CA LEU A 166 12.90 4.04 -4.19
C LEU A 166 14.32 4.20 -3.61
N THR A 167 14.39 4.59 -2.34
CA THR A 167 15.64 4.79 -1.59
C THR A 167 15.73 3.86 -0.39
N GLY A 168 16.95 3.62 0.14
CA GLY A 168 17.15 2.73 1.29
C GLY A 168 16.66 1.31 1.00
N GLY A 169 15.88 0.74 1.91
CA GLY A 169 15.33 -0.62 1.79
C GLY A 169 14.46 -0.85 0.55
N TYR A 170 13.80 0.19 0.03
CA TYR A 170 13.02 0.11 -1.22
C TYR A 170 13.86 -0.03 -2.49
N ALA A 171 15.16 0.32 -2.45
CA ALA A 171 16.06 0.10 -3.57
C ALA A 171 16.20 -1.39 -3.94
N ARG A 172 16.08 -2.31 -2.96
CA ARG A 172 16.07 -3.76 -3.19
C ARG A 172 14.91 -4.20 -4.07
N GLY A 173 13.74 -3.61 -3.89
CA GLY A 173 12.58 -3.89 -4.74
C GLY A 173 12.82 -3.51 -6.19
N LEU A 174 13.48 -2.40 -6.45
CA LEU A 174 13.89 -2.00 -7.79
C LEU A 174 14.92 -2.97 -8.39
N GLU A 175 15.94 -3.38 -7.63
CA GLU A 175 16.92 -4.37 -8.09
C GLU A 175 16.25 -5.71 -8.42
N THR A 176 15.27 -6.12 -7.62
CA THR A 176 14.46 -7.31 -7.89
C THR A 176 13.67 -7.17 -9.19
N ALA A 177 13.03 -6.02 -9.41
CA ALA A 177 12.31 -5.73 -10.65
C ALA A 177 13.21 -5.81 -11.89
N VAL A 178 14.43 -5.26 -11.79
CA VAL A 178 15.41 -5.29 -12.88
C VAL A 178 15.87 -6.72 -13.17
N ARG A 179 16.23 -7.49 -12.15
CA ARG A 179 16.64 -8.90 -12.30
C ARG A 179 15.52 -9.76 -12.89
N MET A 180 14.29 -9.56 -12.42
CA MET A 180 13.10 -10.25 -12.93
C MET A 180 12.86 -9.91 -14.41
N ALA A 181 12.82 -8.64 -14.77
CA ALA A 181 12.58 -8.21 -16.15
C ALA A 181 13.71 -8.68 -17.09
N SER A 182 14.96 -8.64 -16.63
CA SER A 182 16.11 -9.20 -17.35
C SER A 182 15.97 -10.71 -17.58
N ALA A 183 15.55 -11.47 -16.58
CA ALA A 183 15.30 -12.91 -16.71
C ALA A 183 14.17 -13.21 -17.72
N VAL A 184 13.06 -12.43 -17.67
CA VAL A 184 11.98 -12.54 -18.66
C VAL A 184 12.52 -12.30 -20.08
N GLN A 185 13.37 -11.29 -20.28
CA GLN A 185 13.95 -10.98 -21.58
C GLN A 185 14.96 -12.03 -22.04
N THR A 186 15.87 -12.45 -21.18
CA THR A 186 17.02 -13.27 -21.59
C THR A 186 16.73 -14.78 -21.56
N GLU A 187 16.00 -15.27 -20.57
CA GLU A 187 15.71 -16.70 -20.39
C GLU A 187 14.43 -17.10 -21.13
N HIS A 188 13.38 -16.26 -21.08
CA HIS A 188 12.10 -16.55 -21.72
C HIS A 188 11.94 -15.93 -23.10
N LYS A 189 12.92 -15.13 -23.58
CA LYS A 189 12.94 -14.49 -24.92
C LYS A 189 11.73 -13.61 -25.21
N LEU A 190 11.12 -13.04 -24.17
CA LEU A 190 9.99 -12.13 -24.29
C LEU A 190 10.49 -10.69 -24.23
N PRO A 191 10.25 -9.87 -25.27
CA PRO A 191 10.69 -8.47 -25.24
C PRO A 191 9.91 -7.70 -24.20
N VAL A 192 10.63 -7.13 -23.23
CA VAL A 192 10.07 -6.35 -22.13
C VAL A 192 10.78 -5.02 -21.93
N GLU A 193 10.10 -4.07 -21.33
CA GLU A 193 10.67 -2.85 -20.75
C GLU A 193 10.19 -2.68 -19.32
N LEU A 194 11.01 -2.05 -18.47
CA LEU A 194 10.64 -1.69 -17.11
C LEU A 194 10.36 -0.18 -17.03
N MET A 195 9.14 0.21 -16.69
CA MET A 195 8.76 1.59 -16.40
C MET A 195 8.74 1.82 -14.90
N VAL A 196 9.52 2.77 -14.42
CA VAL A 196 9.67 3.09 -12.99
C VAL A 196 9.10 4.46 -12.70
N VAL A 197 8.13 4.50 -11.80
CA VAL A 197 7.47 5.72 -11.30
C VAL A 197 7.85 5.92 -9.84
N GLY A 198 8.41 7.08 -9.51
CA GLY A 198 8.82 7.45 -8.17
C GLY A 198 10.13 8.21 -8.14
N ASP A 199 10.52 8.63 -6.93
CA ASP A 199 11.79 9.31 -6.70
C ASP A 199 12.93 8.30 -6.62
N VAL A 200 13.86 8.39 -7.58
CA VAL A 200 15.04 7.51 -7.70
C VAL A 200 16.29 8.35 -7.90
N SER A 201 17.27 8.21 -7.03
CA SER A 201 18.53 8.93 -7.16
C SER A 201 19.33 8.48 -8.39
N ALA A 202 20.18 9.36 -8.92
CA ALA A 202 21.04 9.05 -10.07
C ALA A 202 21.95 7.83 -9.81
N GLU A 203 22.44 7.67 -8.59
CA GLU A 203 23.25 6.53 -8.17
C GLU A 203 22.49 5.21 -8.27
N ILE A 204 21.24 5.19 -7.77
CA ILE A 204 20.39 4.00 -7.82
C ILE A 204 20.01 3.66 -9.27
N LYS A 205 19.71 4.67 -10.11
CA LYS A 205 19.46 4.47 -11.55
C LYS A 205 20.65 3.84 -12.26
N SER A 206 21.86 4.37 -12.01
CA SER A 206 23.09 3.83 -12.58
C SER A 206 23.36 2.39 -12.15
N ARG A 207 23.15 2.07 -10.88
CA ARG A 207 23.30 0.71 -10.34
C ARG A 207 22.25 -0.25 -10.94
N ALA A 208 21.00 0.18 -11.04
CA ALA A 208 19.94 -0.60 -11.65
C ALA A 208 20.25 -0.91 -13.14
N GLN A 209 20.69 0.08 -13.91
CA GLN A 209 21.06 -0.12 -15.32
C GLN A 209 22.29 -1.04 -15.46
N ALA A 210 23.24 -0.97 -14.55
CA ALA A 210 24.43 -1.84 -14.56
C ALA A 210 24.09 -3.32 -14.30
N LEU A 211 22.99 -3.63 -13.57
CA LEU A 211 22.51 -5.01 -13.34
C LEU A 211 21.97 -5.65 -14.63
N ALA A 212 21.42 -4.89 -15.54
CA ALA A 212 20.86 -5.36 -16.81
C ALA A 212 21.08 -4.29 -17.90
N PRO A 213 22.28 -4.21 -18.52
CA PRO A 213 22.62 -3.16 -19.46
C PRO A 213 21.69 -3.11 -20.68
N ASP A 214 21.21 -4.26 -21.14
CA ASP A 214 20.37 -4.40 -22.33
C ASP A 214 18.85 -4.30 -22.04
N LEU A 215 18.45 -4.14 -20.77
CA LEU A 215 17.06 -3.96 -20.41
C LEU A 215 16.66 -2.50 -20.60
N PRO A 216 15.63 -2.19 -21.43
CA PRO A 216 15.09 -0.85 -21.52
C PRO A 216 14.42 -0.46 -20.19
N ILE A 217 14.91 0.60 -19.54
CA ILE A 217 14.32 1.15 -18.32
C ILE A 217 13.91 2.59 -18.56
N THR A 218 12.61 2.87 -18.35
CA THR A 218 12.05 4.23 -18.46
C THR A 218 11.81 4.79 -17.06
N TRP A 219 12.38 5.98 -16.78
CA TRP A 219 12.28 6.67 -15.51
C TRP A 219 11.30 7.82 -15.60
N GLN A 220 10.10 7.67 -15.05
CA GLN A 220 9.05 8.71 -15.07
C GLN A 220 9.22 9.78 -13.99
N GLY A 221 10.02 9.47 -12.94
CA GLY A 221 10.10 10.34 -11.77
C GLY A 221 8.82 10.33 -10.94
N VAL A 222 8.66 11.36 -10.11
CA VAL A 222 7.44 11.56 -9.33
C VAL A 222 6.36 12.14 -10.23
N VAL A 223 5.21 11.50 -10.28
CA VAL A 223 4.06 11.95 -11.07
C VAL A 223 2.89 12.34 -10.16
N PRO A 224 2.00 13.24 -10.60
CA PRO A 224 0.76 13.53 -9.87
C PRO A 224 -0.17 12.31 -9.86
N ARG A 225 -1.04 12.23 -8.84
CA ARG A 225 -1.92 11.05 -8.64
C ARG A 225 -2.89 10.82 -9.80
N ASP A 226 -3.39 11.86 -10.39
CA ASP A 226 -4.31 11.81 -11.53
C ASP A 226 -3.67 11.27 -12.80
N ALA A 227 -2.34 11.24 -12.88
CA ALA A 227 -1.60 10.61 -13.97
C ALA A 227 -1.45 9.08 -13.79
N ILE A 228 -1.57 8.55 -12.57
CA ILE A 228 -1.37 7.11 -12.28
C ILE A 228 -2.32 6.22 -13.11
N PRO A 229 -3.64 6.50 -13.22
CA PRO A 229 -4.51 5.62 -14.00
C PRO A 229 -4.09 5.47 -15.48
N ALA A 230 -3.53 6.52 -16.08
CA ALA A 230 -3.03 6.44 -17.46
C ALA A 230 -1.77 5.56 -17.56
N LEU A 231 -0.89 5.61 -16.58
CA LEU A 231 0.30 4.75 -16.51
C LEU A 231 -0.07 3.28 -16.27
N ASP A 232 -1.05 3.01 -15.38
CA ASP A 232 -1.58 1.67 -15.14
C ASP A 232 -2.19 1.08 -16.43
N ARG A 233 -2.98 1.88 -17.17
CA ARG A 233 -3.54 1.45 -18.46
C ARG A 233 -2.48 1.23 -19.53
N ALA A 234 -1.40 2.01 -19.50
CA ALA A 234 -0.29 1.93 -20.45
C ALA A 234 0.65 0.74 -20.18
N ALA A 235 0.50 0.01 -19.09
CA ALA A 235 1.31 -1.14 -18.74
C ALA A 235 0.59 -2.47 -19.00
N HIS A 236 1.36 -3.57 -19.06
CA HIS A 236 0.84 -4.92 -19.21
C HIS A 236 0.69 -5.62 -17.86
N MET A 237 1.54 -5.28 -16.88
CA MET A 237 1.47 -5.76 -15.50
C MET A 237 2.16 -4.79 -14.55
N LEU A 238 1.74 -4.78 -13.28
CA LEU A 238 2.46 -4.15 -12.18
C LEU A 238 3.32 -5.19 -11.46
N PHE A 239 4.58 -4.86 -11.20
CA PHE A 239 5.38 -5.56 -10.19
C PHE A 239 5.30 -4.81 -8.86
N SER A 240 4.79 -5.45 -7.80
CA SER A 240 4.78 -4.88 -6.45
C SER A 240 6.08 -5.22 -5.72
N ALA A 241 6.88 -4.19 -5.44
CA ALA A 241 8.24 -4.32 -4.92
C ALA A 241 8.34 -4.19 -3.39
N ASP A 242 7.27 -3.73 -2.71
CA ASP A 242 7.28 -3.45 -1.28
C ASP A 242 7.21 -4.74 -0.46
N LEU A 243 8.17 -4.91 0.46
CA LEU A 243 8.19 -6.03 1.40
C LEU A 243 7.37 -5.68 2.64
N ASN A 244 6.52 -6.64 3.07
CA ASN A 244 5.67 -6.48 4.25
C ASN A 244 4.69 -5.29 4.15
N ALA A 245 4.26 -4.95 2.94
CA ALA A 245 3.24 -3.94 2.71
C ALA A 245 1.94 -4.29 3.43
N ALA A 246 1.42 -3.36 4.23
CA ALA A 246 0.18 -3.59 4.98
C ALA A 246 -1.07 -3.54 4.09
N CYS A 247 -1.06 -2.69 3.07
CA CYS A 247 -2.11 -2.55 2.06
C CYS A 247 -1.64 -1.51 1.01
N PRO A 248 -0.83 -1.90 0.02
CA PRO A 248 -0.24 -0.96 -0.93
C PRO A 248 -1.28 -0.38 -1.88
N ASN A 249 -1.35 0.95 -1.94
CA ASN A 249 -2.30 1.64 -2.81
C ASN A 249 -2.01 1.39 -4.29
N SER A 250 -0.73 1.31 -4.68
CA SER A 250 -0.32 1.04 -6.07
C SER A 250 -0.92 -0.26 -6.60
N VAL A 251 -0.98 -1.30 -5.77
CA VAL A 251 -1.63 -2.58 -6.12
C VAL A 251 -3.14 -2.42 -6.30
N ILE A 252 -3.80 -1.74 -5.38
CA ILE A 252 -5.26 -1.53 -5.43
C ILE A 252 -5.63 -0.67 -6.64
N GLU A 253 -4.87 0.36 -6.92
CA GLU A 253 -5.02 1.29 -8.05
C GLU A 253 -4.80 0.55 -9.39
N ALA A 254 -3.76 -0.27 -9.49
CA ALA A 254 -3.49 -1.12 -10.64
C ALA A 254 -4.65 -2.09 -10.92
N LEU A 255 -5.09 -2.85 -9.90
CA LEU A 255 -6.22 -3.77 -10.03
C LEU A 255 -7.49 -3.07 -10.52
N ALA A 256 -7.77 -1.87 -10.04
CA ALA A 256 -8.92 -1.07 -10.47
C ALA A 256 -8.82 -0.63 -11.93
N CYS A 257 -7.62 -0.34 -12.43
CA CYS A 257 -7.36 -0.08 -13.84
C CYS A 257 -7.31 -1.36 -14.72
N GLY A 258 -7.63 -2.51 -14.14
CA GLY A 258 -7.54 -3.80 -14.81
C GLY A 258 -6.08 -4.17 -15.12
N LEU A 259 -5.11 -3.69 -14.36
CA LEU A 259 -3.71 -4.04 -14.50
C LEU A 259 -3.39 -5.21 -13.55
N PRO A 260 -3.03 -6.40 -14.06
CA PRO A 260 -2.69 -7.54 -13.22
C PRO A 260 -1.38 -7.28 -12.46
N VAL A 261 -1.26 -7.92 -11.30
CA VAL A 261 -0.13 -7.72 -10.39
C VAL A 261 0.68 -8.99 -10.24
N VAL A 262 1.99 -8.86 -10.31
CA VAL A 262 2.93 -9.92 -9.93
C VAL A 262 3.70 -9.48 -8.70
N ALA A 263 3.80 -10.35 -7.72
CA ALA A 263 4.43 -10.04 -6.45
C ALA A 263 4.96 -11.30 -5.75
N TYR A 264 5.82 -11.09 -4.76
CA TYR A 264 6.10 -12.12 -3.78
C TYR A 264 5.02 -12.19 -2.70
N ASP A 265 4.83 -13.38 -2.13
CA ASP A 265 3.94 -13.61 -0.99
C ASP A 265 4.56 -13.01 0.28
N THR A 266 4.50 -11.70 0.37
CA THR A 266 4.93 -10.91 1.52
C THR A 266 3.87 -9.86 1.85
N GLY A 267 3.74 -9.49 3.10
CA GLY A 267 2.74 -8.50 3.48
C GLY A 267 1.30 -8.93 3.17
N ALA A 268 0.51 -8.00 2.68
CA ALA A 268 -0.91 -8.20 2.33
C ALA A 268 -1.12 -8.61 0.86
N LEU A 269 -0.07 -8.92 0.11
CA LEU A 269 -0.19 -9.11 -1.35
C LEU A 269 -1.07 -10.31 -1.70
N ALA A 270 -0.95 -11.43 -0.99
CA ALA A 270 -1.82 -12.59 -1.20
C ALA A 270 -3.30 -12.33 -0.79
N GLU A 271 -3.57 -11.31 0.02
CA GLU A 271 -4.95 -10.89 0.35
C GLU A 271 -5.57 -10.03 -0.74
N LEU A 272 -4.77 -9.21 -1.40
CA LEU A 272 -5.20 -8.25 -2.41
C LEU A 272 -5.29 -8.88 -3.79
N VAL A 273 -4.23 -9.59 -4.20
CA VAL A 273 -4.09 -10.23 -5.52
C VAL A 273 -4.65 -11.64 -5.46
N ARG A 274 -5.96 -11.78 -5.65
CA ARG A 274 -6.72 -13.03 -5.59
C ARG A 274 -7.55 -13.20 -6.84
N ASP A 275 -8.18 -14.36 -6.95
CA ASP A 275 -9.21 -14.65 -7.94
C ASP A 275 -8.73 -14.45 -9.40
N GLY A 276 -7.47 -14.75 -9.67
CA GLY A 276 -6.87 -14.59 -11.01
C GLY A 276 -6.44 -13.15 -11.34
N ALA A 277 -6.42 -12.24 -10.38
CA ALA A 277 -6.04 -10.84 -10.60
C ALA A 277 -4.52 -10.63 -10.79
N GLY A 278 -3.74 -11.71 -10.79
CA GLY A 278 -2.29 -11.71 -10.92
C GLY A 278 -1.67 -12.96 -10.30
N GLU A 279 -0.37 -12.92 -10.10
CA GLU A 279 0.42 -14.03 -9.55
C GLU A 279 1.17 -13.59 -8.29
N VAL A 280 0.94 -14.29 -7.19
CA VAL A 280 1.67 -14.10 -5.93
C VAL A 280 2.42 -15.38 -5.62
N ILE A 281 3.74 -15.30 -5.55
CA ILE A 281 4.60 -16.48 -5.44
C ILE A 281 5.46 -16.45 -4.18
N PRO A 282 5.92 -17.60 -3.68
CA PRO A 282 6.83 -17.65 -2.53
C PRO A 282 8.10 -16.82 -2.76
N TYR A 283 8.54 -16.10 -1.73
CA TYR A 283 9.77 -15.29 -1.79
C TYR A 283 11.03 -16.15 -1.95
N GLY A 284 11.01 -17.36 -1.40
CA GLY A 284 12.08 -18.34 -1.52
C GLY A 284 13.27 -18.15 -0.56
N ALA A 285 13.21 -17.11 0.30
CA ALA A 285 14.23 -16.80 1.31
C ALA A 285 13.58 -16.04 2.49
N ASP A 286 14.35 -15.67 3.51
CA ASP A 286 13.84 -14.92 4.66
C ASP A 286 13.74 -13.40 4.35
N TYR A 287 12.57 -12.95 3.92
CA TYR A 287 12.32 -11.54 3.64
C TYR A 287 12.33 -10.66 4.91
N TRP A 288 12.10 -11.22 6.10
CA TRP A 288 12.25 -10.47 7.35
C TRP A 288 13.70 -10.13 7.66
N ARG A 289 14.65 -10.91 7.13
CA ARG A 289 16.09 -10.64 7.20
C ARG A 289 16.63 -9.92 5.96
N LEU A 290 15.77 -9.60 5.01
CA LEU A 290 16.14 -8.98 3.74
C LEU A 290 17.11 -9.85 2.93
N GLU A 291 17.01 -11.17 3.01
CA GLU A 291 17.73 -12.07 2.12
C GLU A 291 17.26 -11.86 0.68
N ASP A 292 18.13 -12.18 -0.29
CA ASP A 292 17.78 -12.01 -1.70
C ASP A 292 16.69 -13.02 -2.13
N PRO A 293 15.67 -12.58 -2.89
CA PRO A 293 14.60 -13.45 -3.35
C PRO A 293 15.04 -14.39 -4.47
N VAL A 294 14.29 -15.47 -4.65
CA VAL A 294 14.48 -16.38 -5.78
C VAL A 294 13.79 -15.83 -7.03
N ILE A 295 14.58 -15.44 -8.04
CA ILE A 295 14.10 -14.77 -9.26
C ILE A 295 13.40 -15.67 -10.28
N PRO A 296 13.90 -16.91 -10.61
CA PRO A 296 13.31 -17.68 -11.71
C PRO A 296 11.81 -17.96 -11.58
N PRO A 297 11.26 -18.33 -10.41
CA PRO A 297 9.80 -18.49 -10.25
C PRO A 297 9.03 -17.18 -10.47
N LEU A 298 9.61 -16.02 -10.09
CA LEU A 298 9.01 -14.71 -10.31
C LEU A 298 8.96 -14.38 -11.81
N ALA A 299 10.04 -14.61 -12.55
CA ALA A 299 10.09 -14.41 -13.98
C ALA A 299 9.07 -15.32 -14.70
N ALA A 300 8.97 -16.58 -14.31
CA ALA A 300 7.97 -17.51 -14.85
C ALA A 300 6.52 -17.04 -14.58
N ALA A 301 6.23 -16.48 -13.41
CA ALA A 301 4.93 -15.89 -13.09
C ALA A 301 4.63 -14.68 -14.00
N CYS A 302 5.61 -13.80 -14.22
CA CYS A 302 5.48 -12.69 -15.16
C CYS A 302 5.12 -13.18 -16.55
N VAL A 303 5.80 -14.21 -17.06
CA VAL A 303 5.53 -14.77 -18.39
C VAL A 303 4.08 -15.27 -18.50
N ARG A 304 3.57 -16.00 -17.49
CA ARG A 304 2.18 -16.46 -17.49
C ARG A 304 1.20 -15.30 -17.57
N VAL A 305 1.40 -14.26 -16.75
CA VAL A 305 0.55 -13.06 -16.74
C VAL A 305 0.61 -12.30 -18.07
N LEU A 306 1.80 -12.23 -18.69
CA LEU A 306 1.97 -11.54 -19.97
C LEU A 306 1.41 -12.33 -21.17
N GLN A 307 1.46 -13.65 -21.14
CA GLN A 307 0.93 -14.52 -22.20
C GLN A 307 -0.60 -14.59 -22.22
N ASP A 308 -1.25 -14.56 -21.05
CA ASP A 308 -2.71 -14.55 -20.92
C ASP A 308 -3.23 -13.20 -20.35
N ASN A 309 -2.62 -12.12 -20.79
CA ASN A 309 -2.84 -10.78 -20.25
C ASN A 309 -4.33 -10.35 -20.27
N PRO A 310 -5.12 -10.60 -21.32
CA PRO A 310 -6.53 -10.22 -21.32
C PRO A 310 -7.34 -10.87 -20.20
N HIS A 311 -7.10 -12.15 -19.91
CA HIS A 311 -7.78 -12.86 -18.82
C HIS A 311 -7.43 -12.26 -17.45
N TYR A 312 -6.14 -12.08 -17.18
CA TYR A 312 -5.68 -11.48 -15.93
C TYR A 312 -6.18 -10.04 -15.75
N ARG A 313 -6.28 -9.26 -16.81
CA ARG A 313 -6.80 -7.88 -16.77
C ARG A 313 -8.28 -7.83 -16.38
N LEU A 314 -9.08 -8.73 -16.92
CA LEU A 314 -10.49 -8.85 -16.56
C LEU A 314 -10.65 -9.23 -15.09
N ALA A 315 -9.91 -10.24 -14.64
CA ALA A 315 -9.94 -10.69 -13.25
C ALA A 315 -9.44 -9.62 -12.27
N ALA A 316 -8.40 -8.84 -12.64
CA ALA A 316 -7.90 -7.72 -11.85
C ALA A 316 -9.01 -6.68 -11.61
N ARG A 317 -9.73 -6.28 -12.66
CA ARG A 317 -10.86 -5.35 -12.54
C ARG A 317 -11.99 -5.91 -11.68
N GLN A 318 -12.39 -7.14 -11.91
CA GLN A 318 -13.43 -7.81 -11.13
C GLN A 318 -13.07 -7.89 -9.64
N ARG A 319 -11.79 -8.18 -9.34
CA ARG A 319 -11.28 -8.18 -7.97
C ARG A 319 -11.41 -6.81 -7.29
N ALA A 320 -11.06 -5.75 -7.99
CA ALA A 320 -11.18 -4.38 -7.46
C ALA A 320 -12.64 -4.00 -7.20
N GLU A 321 -13.55 -4.31 -8.14
CA GLU A 321 -14.98 -4.06 -8.00
C GLU A 321 -15.60 -4.83 -6.83
N ALA A 322 -15.21 -6.07 -6.64
CA ALA A 322 -15.75 -6.92 -5.59
C ALA A 322 -15.34 -6.51 -4.17
N ALA A 323 -14.14 -5.90 -3.98
CA ALA A 323 -13.59 -5.78 -2.63
C ALA A 323 -12.78 -4.51 -2.32
N LEU A 324 -12.46 -3.68 -3.32
CA LEU A 324 -11.51 -2.57 -3.14
C LEU A 324 -12.11 -1.20 -3.47
N GLY A 325 -13.43 -1.11 -3.59
CA GLY A 325 -14.14 0.15 -3.84
C GLY A 325 -14.05 1.12 -2.67
N LEU A 326 -13.88 2.41 -2.98
CA LEU A 326 -13.74 3.48 -1.99
C LEU A 326 -14.97 3.59 -1.07
N ASP A 327 -16.18 3.52 -1.63
CA ASP A 327 -17.42 3.63 -0.86
C ASP A 327 -17.56 2.52 0.18
N ALA A 328 -17.23 1.28 -0.18
CA ALA A 328 -17.26 0.15 0.75
C ALA A 328 -16.26 0.34 1.91
N MET A 329 -15.05 0.87 1.62
CA MET A 329 -14.09 1.23 2.66
C MET A 329 -14.68 2.30 3.60
N ILE A 330 -15.23 3.38 3.06
CA ILE A 330 -15.77 4.48 3.86
C ILE A 330 -16.91 3.97 4.77
N GLU A 331 -17.86 3.21 4.24
CA GLU A 331 -18.95 2.61 5.02
C GLU A 331 -18.43 1.73 6.16
N ALA A 332 -17.41 0.90 5.91
CA ALA A 332 -16.80 0.07 6.93
C ALA A 332 -16.16 0.90 8.06
N TYR A 333 -15.52 2.03 7.75
CA TYR A 333 -14.99 2.94 8.76
C TYR A 333 -16.09 3.71 9.50
N LEU A 334 -17.13 4.17 8.80
CA LEU A 334 -18.28 4.85 9.43
C LEU A 334 -18.97 3.91 10.42
N LYS A 335 -19.21 2.66 10.02
CA LYS A 335 -19.73 1.64 10.94
C LYS A 335 -18.86 1.45 12.16
N ALA A 336 -17.54 1.41 12.01
CA ALA A 336 -16.62 1.30 13.14
C ALA A 336 -16.66 2.52 14.08
N LEU A 337 -16.92 3.71 13.54
CA LEU A 337 -16.95 4.96 14.29
C LEU A 337 -18.28 5.21 15.00
N VAL A 338 -19.39 4.66 14.49
CA VAL A 338 -20.75 4.94 15.03
C VAL A 338 -21.30 3.77 15.86
N ASP A 339 -21.10 2.51 15.41
CA ASP A 339 -21.56 1.28 16.07
C ASP A 339 -20.62 0.81 17.20
#